data_e204137464aa66423151e9fe6f0dbdb6
#
_entry.id   e204137464aa66423151e9fe6f0dbdb6
#
_cell.length_a   1.000
_cell.length_b   1.000
_cell.length_c   1.000
_cell.angle_alpha   90.00
_cell.angle_beta   90.00
_cell.angle_gamma   90.00
#
_symmetry.space_group_name_H-M   'P 1'
#
loop_
_entity.id
_entity.type
_entity.pdbx_description
1 polymer ?
#
loop_
_entity_poly.entity_id
_entity_poly.type
_entity_poly.pdbx_seq_one_letter_code
_entity_poly.pdbx_strand_id
1 'polypeptide(L)'
;WVVKRILDGRKSIVLPDAGLTVMTRGYAENMAQAVLLTVDNENKSKGKIYNCGDTLQFTMAQWVEIISSAMETKLEIISIPNEYAKPSQDIMIGGFNSQHLYFDTFKIRSELGYYDKICPKDALKRTVGWYLETPPSLNASSEANLFEQYKIEDKLKKISSEAKEKYKAMGLSSPDFKHPYAHPKKPGKLKDHLGR
;
A
#
# COMPACT_ATOMS: atom_id res chain seq x y z
N TRP A 1 8.78 5.99 -6.19
CA TRP A 1 9.23 4.76 -6.85
C TRP A 1 8.15 4.12 -7.74
N VAL A 2 6.90 4.00 -7.29
CA VAL A 2 5.79 3.44 -8.11
C VAL A 2 5.54 4.32 -9.33
N VAL A 3 5.37 5.63 -9.14
CA VAL A 3 5.15 6.60 -10.23
C VAL A 3 6.28 6.53 -11.26
N LYS A 4 7.55 6.52 -10.82
CA LYS A 4 8.71 6.44 -11.73
C LYS A 4 8.69 5.16 -12.56
N ARG A 5 8.36 3.99 -11.98
CA ARG A 5 8.23 2.74 -12.73
C ARG A 5 7.18 2.84 -13.85
N ILE A 6 6.05 3.47 -13.56
CA ILE A 6 4.99 3.68 -14.56
C ILE A 6 5.48 4.62 -15.67
N LEU A 7 6.14 5.72 -15.33
CA LEU A 7 6.72 6.66 -16.30
C LEU A 7 7.80 6.01 -17.18
N ASP A 8 8.57 5.06 -16.62
CA ASP A 8 9.56 4.27 -17.36
C ASP A 8 8.93 3.13 -18.18
N GLY A 9 7.60 3.06 -18.25
CA GLY A 9 6.88 2.07 -19.05
C GLY A 9 6.81 0.67 -18.45
N ARG A 10 7.20 0.49 -17.18
CA ARG A 10 7.10 -0.80 -16.50
C ARG A 10 5.64 -1.24 -16.39
N LYS A 11 5.38 -2.53 -16.57
CA LYS A 11 4.03 -3.13 -16.49
C LYS A 11 3.86 -4.03 -15.26
N SER A 12 4.91 -4.19 -14.47
CA SER A 12 4.89 -4.97 -13.24
C SER A 12 5.79 -4.36 -12.19
N ILE A 13 5.54 -4.71 -10.94
CA ILE A 13 6.33 -4.33 -9.78
C ILE A 13 6.49 -5.55 -8.88
N VAL A 14 7.70 -5.76 -8.36
CA VAL A 14 7.96 -6.80 -7.35
C VAL A 14 7.58 -6.26 -5.99
N LEU A 15 6.78 -7.00 -5.23
CA LEU A 15 6.48 -6.70 -3.83
C LEU A 15 6.77 -7.92 -2.95
N PRO A 16 7.30 -7.71 -1.74
CA PRO A 16 7.44 -8.79 -0.77
C PRO A 16 6.06 -9.29 -0.35
N ASP A 17 5.90 -10.60 -0.28
CA ASP A 17 4.71 -11.27 0.24
C ASP A 17 3.39 -10.67 -0.31
N ALA A 18 3.34 -10.47 -1.62
CA ALA A 18 2.24 -9.85 -2.37
C ALA A 18 1.91 -8.40 -1.93
N GLY A 19 2.76 -7.74 -1.17
CA GLY A 19 2.52 -6.38 -0.67
C GLY A 19 1.43 -6.29 0.39
N LEU A 20 1.25 -7.33 1.20
CA LEU A 20 0.20 -7.37 2.23
C LEU A 20 0.55 -6.58 3.49
N THR A 21 1.77 -6.05 3.60
CA THR A 21 2.18 -5.23 4.74
C THR A 21 1.42 -3.91 4.78
N VAL A 22 0.84 -3.61 5.93
CA VAL A 22 0.17 -2.32 6.22
C VAL A 22 1.19 -1.36 6.81
N MET A 23 1.15 -0.10 6.38
CA MET A 23 1.96 0.97 6.95
C MET A 23 1.11 2.21 7.19
N THR A 24 1.19 2.76 8.40
CA THR A 24 0.63 4.08 8.69
C THR A 24 1.44 5.13 7.95
N ARG A 25 0.75 5.92 7.17
CA ARG A 25 1.29 7.09 6.45
C ARG A 25 0.52 8.33 6.86
N GLY A 26 1.00 9.48 6.49
CA GLY A 26 0.33 10.74 6.76
C GLY A 26 0.49 11.68 5.58
N TYR A 27 -0.61 12.17 5.05
CA TYR A 27 -0.60 13.21 4.04
C TYR A 27 -0.24 14.56 4.66
N ALA A 28 0.63 15.33 4.02
CA ALA A 28 1.19 16.56 4.61
C ALA A 28 0.13 17.55 5.11
N GLU A 29 -0.95 17.80 4.35
CA GLU A 29 -2.03 18.69 4.78
C GLU A 29 -2.80 18.14 6.00
N ASN A 30 -3.01 16.83 6.08
CA ASN A 30 -3.62 16.19 7.24
C ASN A 30 -2.70 16.28 8.46
N MET A 31 -1.39 16.11 8.27
CA MET A 31 -0.41 16.25 9.34
C MET A 31 -0.32 17.72 9.84
N ALA A 32 -0.37 18.70 8.94
CA ALA A 32 -0.44 20.11 9.31
C ALA A 32 -1.68 20.39 10.15
N GLN A 33 -2.85 19.80 9.80
CA GLN A 33 -4.06 19.90 10.63
C GLN A 33 -3.84 19.33 12.03
N ALA A 34 -3.14 18.20 12.17
CA ALA A 34 -2.85 17.63 13.47
C ALA A 34 -1.99 18.56 14.33
N VAL A 35 -0.99 19.21 13.72
CA VAL A 35 -0.15 20.22 14.41
C VAL A 35 -1.00 21.41 14.86
N LEU A 36 -1.85 21.97 13.98
CA LEU A 36 -2.73 23.09 14.33
C LEU A 36 -3.67 22.73 15.48
N LEU A 37 -4.24 21.52 15.48
CA LEU A 37 -5.09 21.07 16.59
C LEU A 37 -4.36 21.02 17.94
N THR A 38 -3.05 20.72 17.95
CA THR A 38 -2.27 20.75 19.19
C THR A 38 -2.07 22.18 19.71
N VAL A 39 -1.87 23.15 18.80
CA VAL A 39 -1.74 24.58 19.13
C VAL A 39 -3.06 25.13 19.64
N ASP A 40 -4.15 24.88 18.91
CA ASP A 40 -5.49 25.39 19.27
C ASP A 40 -6.03 24.79 20.58
N ASN A 41 -5.50 23.63 21.00
CA ASN A 41 -5.90 22.97 22.25
C ASN A 41 -4.73 22.84 23.24
N GLU A 42 -3.93 23.89 23.44
CA GLU A 42 -2.73 23.87 24.29
C GLU A 42 -2.98 23.24 25.67
N ASN A 43 -4.07 23.59 26.31
CA ASN A 43 -4.42 23.07 27.65
C ASN A 43 -4.59 21.52 27.65
N LYS A 44 -5.00 20.91 26.53
CA LYS A 44 -5.17 19.46 26.40
C LYS A 44 -3.91 18.79 25.93
N SER A 45 -3.13 19.44 25.06
CA SER A 45 -2.01 18.85 24.34
C SER A 45 -0.67 18.99 25.06
N LYS A 46 -0.54 20.00 25.92
CA LYS A 46 0.71 20.33 26.64
C LYS A 46 1.28 19.12 27.38
N GLY A 47 2.54 18.81 27.10
CA GLY A 47 3.26 17.68 27.71
C GLY A 47 2.81 16.30 27.25
N LYS A 48 2.00 16.20 26.19
CA LYS A 48 1.52 14.92 25.64
C LYS A 48 2.22 14.55 24.33
N ILE A 49 2.29 13.26 24.08
CA ILE A 49 2.77 12.67 22.82
C ILE A 49 1.56 12.07 22.12
N TYR A 50 1.44 12.34 20.81
CA TYR A 50 0.40 11.80 19.95
C TYR A 50 1.01 11.08 18.77
N ASN A 51 0.57 9.84 18.51
CA ASN A 51 0.75 9.24 17.21
C ASN A 51 -0.23 9.91 16.23
N CYS A 52 0.25 10.24 15.05
CA CYS A 52 -0.57 10.83 14.01
C CYS A 52 -0.33 10.12 12.69
N GLY A 53 -1.36 10.05 11.87
CA GLY A 53 -1.33 9.42 10.54
C GLY A 53 -2.73 9.38 9.97
N ASP A 54 -2.80 8.98 8.70
CA ASP A 54 -4.06 8.83 8.00
C ASP A 54 -4.96 7.79 8.71
N THR A 55 -6.25 8.06 8.81
CA THR A 55 -7.20 7.17 9.49
C THR A 55 -7.52 5.92 8.67
N LEU A 56 -7.40 6.00 7.36
CA LEU A 56 -7.58 4.88 6.44
C LEU A 56 -6.22 4.28 6.06
N GLN A 57 -5.99 3.06 6.48
CA GLN A 57 -4.73 2.34 6.27
C GLN A 57 -4.81 1.46 5.03
N PHE A 58 -3.73 1.43 4.25
CA PHE A 58 -3.62 0.61 3.06
C PHE A 58 -2.44 -0.35 3.16
N THR A 59 -2.59 -1.52 2.55
CA THR A 59 -1.45 -2.39 2.24
C THR A 59 -0.59 -1.78 1.14
N MET A 60 0.65 -2.25 1.00
CA MET A 60 1.52 -1.82 -0.12
C MET A 60 0.88 -2.12 -1.48
N ALA A 61 0.21 -3.28 -1.62
CA ALA A 61 -0.52 -3.63 -2.83
C ALA A 61 -1.60 -2.58 -3.15
N GLN A 62 -2.44 -2.23 -2.18
CA GLN A 62 -3.47 -1.20 -2.34
C GLN A 62 -2.87 0.18 -2.69
N TRP A 63 -1.72 0.54 -2.13
CA TRP A 63 -0.99 1.75 -2.51
C TRP A 63 -0.62 1.73 -4.00
N VAL A 64 -0.03 0.63 -4.47
CA VAL A 64 0.33 0.45 -5.88
C VAL A 64 -0.91 0.53 -6.77
N GLU A 65 -2.01 -0.11 -6.37
CA GLU A 65 -3.27 -0.08 -7.12
C GLU A 65 -3.87 1.33 -7.22
N ILE A 66 -3.89 2.10 -6.11
CA ILE A 66 -4.42 3.47 -6.10
C ILE A 66 -3.56 4.39 -6.98
N ILE A 67 -2.23 4.30 -6.86
CA ILE A 67 -1.29 5.11 -7.65
C ILE A 67 -1.42 4.76 -9.15
N SER A 68 -1.40 3.48 -9.49
CA SER A 68 -1.51 3.06 -10.88
C SER A 68 -2.86 3.42 -11.49
N SER A 69 -3.94 3.34 -10.73
CA SER A 69 -5.27 3.80 -11.15
C SER A 69 -5.31 5.32 -11.37
N ALA A 70 -4.65 6.11 -10.51
CA ALA A 70 -4.55 7.56 -10.70
C ALA A 70 -3.73 7.95 -11.94
N MET A 71 -2.89 7.05 -12.45
CA MET A 71 -2.13 7.20 -13.70
C MET A 71 -2.78 6.45 -14.88
N GLU A 72 -4.07 6.09 -14.77
CA GLU A 72 -4.85 5.39 -15.81
C GLU A 72 -4.16 4.12 -16.34
N THR A 73 -3.46 3.41 -15.47
CA THR A 73 -2.73 2.19 -15.81
C THR A 73 -2.93 1.11 -14.77
N LYS A 74 -2.39 -0.07 -15.03
CA LYS A 74 -2.38 -1.19 -14.10
C LYS A 74 -0.99 -1.81 -14.05
N LEU A 75 -0.45 -1.97 -12.85
CA LEU A 75 0.76 -2.72 -12.61
C LEU A 75 0.41 -4.14 -12.13
N GLU A 76 1.03 -5.14 -12.75
CA GLU A 76 1.01 -6.50 -12.23
C GLU A 76 1.91 -6.59 -10.99
N ILE A 77 1.35 -7.00 -9.86
CA ILE A 77 2.13 -7.26 -8.64
C ILE A 77 2.72 -8.65 -8.70
N ILE A 78 4.04 -8.73 -8.67
CA ILE A 78 4.80 -9.97 -8.63
C ILE A 78 5.14 -10.24 -7.16
N SER A 79 4.51 -11.25 -6.57
CA SER A 79 4.78 -11.68 -5.21
C SER A 79 6.08 -12.47 -5.13
N ILE A 80 6.99 -12.02 -4.28
CA ILE A 80 8.27 -12.68 -4.00
C ILE A 80 8.42 -12.78 -2.47
N PRO A 81 8.97 -13.88 -1.92
CA PRO A 81 9.29 -13.94 -0.49
C PRO A 81 10.16 -12.75 -0.07
N ASN A 82 9.90 -12.20 1.12
CA ASN A 82 10.51 -10.95 1.56
C ASN A 82 12.05 -10.96 1.48
N GLU A 83 12.70 -12.05 1.83
CA GLU A 83 14.16 -12.20 1.79
C GLU A 83 14.78 -12.03 0.40
N TYR A 84 14.01 -12.22 -0.68
CA TYR A 84 14.46 -12.10 -2.07
C TYR A 84 13.89 -10.88 -2.80
N ALA A 85 13.01 -10.11 -2.16
CA ALA A 85 12.32 -8.98 -2.77
C ALA A 85 13.13 -7.67 -2.73
N LYS A 86 14.46 -7.74 -2.85
CA LYS A 86 15.38 -6.60 -2.74
C LYS A 86 14.97 -5.36 -3.55
N PRO A 87 14.51 -5.45 -4.80
CA PRO A 87 14.13 -4.26 -5.57
C PRO A 87 13.01 -3.43 -4.96
N SER A 88 12.18 -4.01 -4.10
CA SER A 88 11.07 -3.32 -3.43
C SER A 88 11.41 -2.81 -2.04
N GLN A 89 12.55 -3.19 -1.48
CA GLN A 89 12.96 -2.76 -0.14
C GLN A 89 13.15 -1.24 -0.05
N ASP A 90 13.55 -0.59 -1.14
CA ASP A 90 13.68 0.87 -1.22
C ASP A 90 12.32 1.60 -1.22
N ILE A 91 11.22 0.88 -1.52
CA ILE A 91 9.85 1.42 -1.53
C ILE A 91 9.25 1.42 -0.12
N MET A 92 9.72 0.54 0.74
CA MET A 92 9.19 0.34 2.09
C MET A 92 10.03 1.09 3.11
N ILE A 93 9.39 1.94 3.93
CA ILE A 93 10.03 2.50 5.11
C ILE A 93 10.37 1.34 6.06
N GLY A 94 11.65 1.18 6.41
CA GLY A 94 12.12 0.03 7.15
C GLY A 94 12.23 -1.27 6.33
N GLY A 95 12.46 -1.16 5.06
CA GLY A 95 12.40 -2.11 3.95
C GLY A 95 12.96 -3.53 4.09
N PHE A 96 13.37 -3.92 5.30
CA PHE A 96 13.89 -5.26 5.60
C PHE A 96 12.91 -6.11 6.42
N ASN A 97 11.77 -5.53 6.84
CA ASN A 97 10.82 -6.21 7.70
C ASN A 97 9.48 -6.43 6.99
N SER A 98 8.99 -7.67 7.00
CA SER A 98 7.61 -8.02 6.63
C SER A 98 6.59 -7.63 7.72
N GLN A 99 7.01 -6.87 8.72
CA GLN A 99 6.19 -6.46 9.85
C GLN A 99 5.27 -5.30 9.46
N HIS A 100 4.03 -5.33 9.94
CA HIS A 100 3.14 -4.19 9.85
C HIS A 100 3.66 -3.03 10.71
N LEU A 101 3.69 -1.82 10.14
CA LEU A 101 4.02 -0.58 10.83
C LEU A 101 2.74 0.23 11.04
N TYR A 102 1.90 -0.25 11.94
CA TYR A 102 0.62 0.35 12.26
C TYR A 102 0.71 1.16 13.57
N PHE A 103 0.30 2.42 13.50
CA PHE A 103 0.18 3.30 14.67
C PHE A 103 -1.29 3.56 14.99
N ASP A 104 -1.67 3.35 16.24
CA ASP A 104 -2.98 3.76 16.73
C ASP A 104 -3.03 5.27 16.88
N THR A 105 -3.99 5.89 16.20
CA THR A 105 -4.26 7.34 16.23
C THR A 105 -5.45 7.70 17.13
N PHE A 106 -5.97 6.76 17.91
CA PHE A 106 -7.16 6.97 18.73
C PHE A 106 -7.01 8.15 19.70
N LYS A 107 -5.84 8.29 20.33
CA LYS A 107 -5.59 9.35 21.30
C LYS A 107 -5.77 10.76 20.72
N ILE A 108 -5.14 11.05 19.57
CA ILE A 108 -5.27 12.38 18.94
C ILE A 108 -6.70 12.61 18.44
N ARG A 109 -7.37 11.57 17.96
CA ARG A 109 -8.75 11.65 17.49
C ARG A 109 -9.73 11.93 18.62
N SER A 110 -9.61 11.23 19.75
CA SER A 110 -10.50 11.37 20.90
C SER A 110 -10.25 12.63 21.70
N GLU A 111 -8.99 13.04 21.88
CA GLU A 111 -8.64 14.19 22.71
C GLU A 111 -8.71 15.52 21.96
N LEU A 112 -8.28 15.56 20.70
CA LEU A 112 -8.16 16.78 19.91
C LEU A 112 -9.13 16.84 18.71
N GLY A 113 -9.93 15.80 18.47
CA GLY A 113 -10.89 15.77 17.37
C GLY A 113 -10.23 15.63 15.98
N TYR A 114 -9.03 15.04 15.90
CA TYR A 114 -8.35 14.85 14.61
C TYR A 114 -9.16 13.97 13.66
N TYR A 115 -9.22 14.39 12.42
CA TYR A 115 -9.73 13.60 11.28
C TYR A 115 -8.99 14.00 10.00
N ASP A 116 -8.99 13.13 9.01
CA ASP A 116 -8.39 13.44 7.70
C ASP A 116 -9.26 14.46 6.95
N LYS A 117 -8.78 15.68 6.77
CA LYS A 117 -9.46 16.69 5.92
C LYS A 117 -9.51 16.25 4.47
N ILE A 118 -8.44 15.58 4.03
CA ILE A 118 -8.30 15.02 2.70
C ILE A 118 -8.30 13.51 2.84
N CYS A 119 -9.28 12.85 2.20
CA CYS A 119 -9.32 11.38 2.18
C CYS A 119 -8.00 10.81 1.64
N PRO A 120 -7.38 9.81 2.26
CA PRO A 120 -6.10 9.26 1.85
C PRO A 120 -6.02 8.82 0.38
N LYS A 121 -7.13 8.34 -0.22
CA LYS A 121 -7.18 8.05 -1.66
C LYS A 121 -7.04 9.29 -2.52
N ASP A 122 -7.69 10.39 -2.13
CA ASP A 122 -7.61 11.66 -2.86
C ASP A 122 -6.27 12.35 -2.62
N ALA A 123 -5.71 12.22 -1.42
CA ALA A 123 -4.34 12.65 -1.09
C ALA A 123 -3.31 11.99 -2.02
N LEU A 124 -3.44 10.67 -2.26
CA LEU A 124 -2.61 9.94 -3.21
C LEU A 124 -2.76 10.46 -4.64
N LYS A 125 -3.99 10.69 -5.11
CA LYS A 125 -4.24 11.25 -6.44
C LYS A 125 -3.60 12.63 -6.60
N ARG A 126 -3.73 13.51 -5.59
CA ARG A 126 -3.08 14.83 -5.58
C ARG A 126 -1.55 14.70 -5.64
N THR A 127 -0.99 13.79 -4.84
CA THR A 127 0.44 13.50 -4.84
C THR A 127 0.92 13.01 -6.20
N VAL A 128 0.17 12.11 -6.84
CA VAL A 128 0.48 11.64 -8.21
C VAL A 128 0.43 12.81 -9.19
N GLY A 129 -0.62 13.65 -9.17
CA GLY A 129 -0.73 14.84 -10.01
C GLY A 129 0.49 15.75 -9.85
N TRP A 130 0.89 16.04 -8.62
CA TRP A 130 2.09 16.84 -8.35
C TRP A 130 3.38 16.22 -8.93
N TYR A 131 3.55 14.90 -8.81
CA TYR A 131 4.70 14.19 -9.39
C TYR A 131 4.70 14.18 -10.92
N LEU A 132 3.53 14.24 -11.56
CA LEU A 132 3.42 14.35 -13.02
C LEU A 132 3.79 15.74 -13.51
N GLU A 133 3.41 16.78 -12.77
CA GLU A 133 3.77 18.18 -13.08
C GLU A 133 5.24 18.51 -12.74
N THR A 134 5.77 17.87 -11.70
CA THR A 134 7.13 18.09 -11.19
C THR A 134 7.84 16.73 -11.01
N PRO A 135 8.19 16.05 -12.09
CA PRO A 135 8.86 14.75 -12.00
C PRO A 135 10.16 14.86 -11.20
N PRO A 136 10.44 13.95 -10.27
CA PRO A 136 11.68 13.97 -9.52
C PRO A 136 12.84 13.73 -10.46
N SER A 137 13.81 14.65 -10.46
CA SER A 137 15.08 14.45 -11.13
C SER A 137 15.92 13.46 -10.32
N LEU A 138 16.33 12.37 -10.94
CA LEU A 138 17.31 11.47 -10.37
C LEU A 138 18.69 11.87 -10.87
N ASN A 139 19.71 11.75 -10.03
CA ASN A 139 21.08 11.84 -10.51
C ASN A 139 21.46 10.54 -11.26
N ALA A 140 22.50 10.59 -12.07
CA ALA A 140 22.94 9.48 -12.91
C ALA A 140 23.19 8.17 -12.11
N SER A 141 23.71 8.27 -10.89
CA SER A 141 23.94 7.12 -10.01
C SER A 141 22.62 6.47 -9.56
N SER A 142 21.64 7.28 -9.21
CA SER A 142 20.30 6.78 -8.80
C SER A 142 19.55 6.17 -9.99
N GLU A 143 19.69 6.73 -11.18
CA GLU A 143 19.12 6.14 -12.41
C GLU A 143 19.77 4.81 -12.74
N ALA A 144 21.11 4.73 -12.72
CA ALA A 144 21.82 3.48 -12.97
C ALA A 144 21.40 2.38 -11.98
N ASN A 145 21.29 2.71 -10.69
CA ASN A 145 20.80 1.77 -9.67
C ASN A 145 19.37 1.31 -9.96
N LEU A 146 18.49 2.23 -10.37
CA LEU A 146 17.10 1.89 -10.72
C LEU A 146 17.04 0.93 -11.91
N PHE A 147 17.84 1.13 -12.95
CA PHE A 147 17.90 0.22 -14.09
C PHE A 147 18.43 -1.17 -13.72
N GLU A 148 19.41 -1.27 -12.82
CA GLU A 148 19.84 -2.56 -12.30
C GLU A 148 18.74 -3.25 -11.49
N GLN A 149 17.97 -2.51 -10.69
CA GLN A 149 16.79 -3.04 -10.01
C GLN A 149 15.77 -3.60 -11.01
N TYR A 150 15.50 -2.93 -12.13
CA TYR A 150 14.60 -3.44 -13.16
C TYR A 150 15.06 -4.76 -13.77
N LYS A 151 16.35 -4.93 -14.01
CA LYS A 151 16.91 -6.20 -14.48
C LYS A 151 16.70 -7.34 -13.47
N ILE A 152 16.81 -7.02 -12.17
CA ILE A 152 16.54 -7.98 -11.10
C ILE A 152 15.04 -8.30 -11.05
N GLU A 153 14.17 -7.29 -11.12
CA GLU A 153 12.71 -7.49 -11.16
C GLU A 153 12.30 -8.40 -12.31
N ASP A 154 12.87 -8.24 -13.50
CA ASP A 154 12.57 -9.06 -14.67
C ASP A 154 12.98 -10.54 -14.47
N LYS A 155 14.13 -10.77 -13.84
CA LYS A 155 14.57 -12.13 -13.44
C LYS A 155 13.63 -12.75 -12.41
N LEU A 156 13.24 -11.98 -11.38
CA LEU A 156 12.33 -12.44 -10.34
C LEU A 156 10.92 -12.72 -10.89
N LYS A 157 10.44 -11.90 -11.82
CA LYS A 157 9.18 -12.14 -12.54
C LYS A 157 9.21 -13.47 -13.30
N LYS A 158 10.30 -13.76 -14.01
CA LYS A 158 10.47 -15.03 -14.73
C LYS A 158 10.42 -16.22 -13.76
N ILE A 159 11.18 -16.18 -12.68
CA ILE A 159 11.20 -17.24 -11.66
C ILE A 159 9.80 -17.43 -11.05
N SER A 160 9.11 -16.33 -10.70
CA SER A 160 7.74 -16.39 -10.15
C SER A 160 6.77 -17.03 -11.14
N SER A 161 6.89 -16.73 -12.45
CA SER A 161 6.05 -17.32 -13.48
C SER A 161 6.30 -18.82 -13.64
N GLU A 162 7.55 -19.23 -13.67
CA GLU A 162 7.93 -20.65 -13.73
C GLU A 162 7.44 -21.44 -12.51
N ALA A 163 7.54 -20.86 -11.32
CA ALA A 163 7.01 -21.45 -10.08
C ALA A 163 5.49 -21.61 -10.13
N LYS A 164 4.76 -20.59 -10.62
CA LYS A 164 3.29 -20.65 -10.79
C LYS A 164 2.88 -21.78 -11.73
N GLU A 165 3.58 -21.99 -12.85
CA GLU A 165 3.27 -23.10 -13.77
C GLU A 165 3.54 -24.46 -13.11
N LYS A 166 4.60 -24.59 -12.32
CA LYS A 166 4.86 -25.82 -11.54
C LYS A 166 3.76 -26.08 -10.52
N TYR A 167 3.28 -25.06 -9.80
CA TYR A 167 2.16 -25.22 -8.86
C TYR A 167 0.87 -25.63 -9.56
N LYS A 168 0.57 -25.06 -10.72
CA LYS A 168 -0.59 -25.49 -11.55
C LYS A 168 -0.47 -26.94 -11.98
N ALA A 169 0.71 -27.36 -12.42
CA ALA A 169 0.97 -28.74 -12.81
C ALA A 169 0.81 -29.77 -11.67
N MET A 170 0.96 -29.35 -10.42
CA MET A 170 0.67 -30.17 -9.25
C MET A 170 -0.82 -30.40 -9.01
N GLY A 171 -1.72 -29.75 -9.76
CA GLY A 171 -3.17 -29.89 -9.58
C GLY A 171 -3.69 -29.32 -8.26
N LEU A 172 -2.92 -28.45 -7.59
CA LEU A 172 -3.35 -27.84 -6.34
C LEU A 172 -4.48 -26.84 -6.63
N SER A 173 -5.65 -27.11 -6.08
CA SER A 173 -6.80 -26.23 -6.10
C SER A 173 -6.90 -25.46 -4.78
N SER A 174 -7.55 -24.29 -4.82
CA SER A 174 -7.95 -23.63 -3.58
C SER A 174 -8.86 -24.54 -2.79
N PRO A 175 -8.70 -24.64 -1.46
CA PRO A 175 -9.60 -25.45 -0.65
C PRO A 175 -11.05 -24.99 -0.86
N ASP A 176 -11.95 -25.94 -1.10
CA ASP A 176 -13.40 -25.67 -1.19
C ASP A 176 -13.95 -25.36 0.22
N PHE A 177 -13.61 -24.17 0.71
CA PHE A 177 -14.05 -23.72 2.01
C PHE A 177 -15.49 -23.24 1.92
N LYS A 178 -16.42 -24.04 2.46
CA LYS A 178 -17.81 -23.62 2.66
C LYS A 178 -17.96 -23.08 4.07
N HIS A 179 -18.24 -21.80 4.18
CA HIS A 179 -18.53 -21.20 5.48
C HIS A 179 -19.74 -21.90 6.10
N PRO A 180 -19.68 -22.32 7.39
CA PRO A 180 -20.74 -23.12 8.01
C PRO A 180 -22.04 -22.34 8.21
N TYR A 181 -21.98 -21.01 8.26
CA TYR A 181 -23.17 -20.17 8.46
C TYR A 181 -23.70 -19.63 7.14
N ALA A 182 -25.02 -19.49 7.05
CA ALA A 182 -25.67 -18.81 5.92
C ALA A 182 -25.29 -17.34 5.89
N HIS A 183 -25.00 -16.81 4.68
CA HIS A 183 -24.74 -15.39 4.46
C HIS A 183 -25.76 -14.80 3.47
N PRO A 184 -26.98 -14.52 3.93
CA PRO A 184 -28.01 -13.93 3.06
C PRO A 184 -27.58 -12.55 2.59
N LYS A 185 -27.64 -12.32 1.28
CA LYS A 185 -27.25 -11.04 0.64
C LYS A 185 -28.33 -9.96 0.72
N LYS A 186 -29.53 -10.30 1.21
CA LYS A 186 -30.65 -9.36 1.32
C LYS A 186 -31.33 -9.53 2.67
N PRO A 187 -31.80 -8.44 3.31
CA PRO A 187 -32.59 -8.53 4.53
C PRO A 187 -33.83 -9.43 4.33
N GLY A 188 -34.20 -10.20 5.34
CA GLY A 188 -35.37 -11.09 5.32
C GLY A 188 -35.19 -12.41 4.57
N LYS A 189 -34.06 -12.68 3.93
CA LYS A 189 -33.76 -14.02 3.40
C LYS A 189 -33.11 -14.88 4.45
N LEU A 190 -33.65 -16.08 4.68
CA LEU A 190 -33.12 -17.06 5.62
C LEU A 190 -32.01 -17.93 5.03
N LYS A 191 -31.91 -17.97 3.68
CA LYS A 191 -30.94 -18.79 2.97
C LYS A 191 -29.97 -17.90 2.16
N ASP A 192 -28.73 -18.32 2.07
CA ASP A 192 -27.73 -17.68 1.22
C ASP A 192 -27.83 -18.13 -0.25
N HIS A 193 -26.90 -17.66 -1.09
CA HIS A 193 -26.83 -18.03 -2.52
C HIS A 193 -26.44 -19.50 -2.77
N LEU A 194 -25.99 -20.23 -1.75
CA LEU A 194 -25.68 -21.66 -1.78
C LEU A 194 -26.82 -22.50 -1.21
N GLY A 195 -27.95 -21.89 -0.82
CA GLY A 195 -29.13 -22.59 -0.28
C GLY A 195 -29.01 -23.02 1.17
N ARG A 196 -28.01 -22.51 1.91
CA ARG A 196 -27.76 -22.80 3.33
C ARG A 196 -28.60 -21.92 4.23
#